data_27b2ca83680e41df885d902b0cce55ce
#
_entry.id   27b2ca83680e41df885d902b0cce55ce
#
_cell.length_a   1.000
_cell.length_b   1.000
_cell.length_c   1.000
_cell.angle_alpha   90.00
_cell.angle_beta   90.00
_cell.angle_gamma   90.00
#
_symmetry.space_group_name_H-M   'P 1'
#
loop_
_entity.id
_entity.type
_entity.pdbx_description
1 polymer ?
#
loop_
_entity_poly.entity_id
_entity_poly.type
_entity_poly.pdbx_seq_one_letter_code
_entity_poly.pdbx_strand_id
1 'polypeptide(L)'
;MALTKATLIDLNANELILDLDADTSITADTDDTIDFRIGGSDEIKMTSTALTPAVADGSALGTAALEWADLFLADAAVISLGADQDVTLTHVHNEGLLLNSTMKLEFNDASQFIQGSSATVLSIGATDEIDLT
;
A
#
# COMPACT_ATOMS: atom_id res chain seq x y z
N MET A 1 -0.45 8.43 44.80
CA MET A 1 -1.64 7.60 44.58
C MET A 1 -1.28 6.58 43.52
N ALA A 2 -1.30 5.26 43.84
CA ALA A 2 -1.02 4.23 42.84
C ALA A 2 -2.22 4.11 41.90
N LEU A 3 -2.00 4.23 40.59
CA LEU A 3 -3.02 3.93 39.59
C LEU A 3 -3.31 2.42 39.67
N THR A 4 -4.48 2.07 40.19
CA THR A 4 -5.00 0.72 40.05
C THR A 4 -5.30 0.46 38.58
N LYS A 5 -4.98 -0.74 38.09
CA LYS A 5 -5.19 -1.18 36.70
C LYS A 5 -6.61 -0.79 36.25
N ALA A 6 -6.72 0.10 35.27
CA ALA A 6 -8.00 0.43 34.67
C ALA A 6 -8.50 -0.81 33.88
N THR A 7 -9.73 -1.21 34.12
CA THR A 7 -10.37 -2.32 33.39
C THR A 7 -11.02 -1.85 32.09
N LEU A 8 -11.31 -0.55 31.98
CA LEU A 8 -11.84 0.12 30.82
C LEU A 8 -11.37 1.58 30.83
N ILE A 9 -10.89 2.07 29.71
CA ILE A 9 -10.65 3.48 29.44
C ILE A 9 -11.63 3.88 28.34
N ASP A 10 -12.67 4.63 28.70
CA ASP A 10 -13.63 5.18 27.77
C ASP A 10 -13.28 6.66 27.57
N LEU A 11 -12.78 7.00 26.41
CA LEU A 11 -12.39 8.35 26.04
C LEU A 11 -13.57 9.20 25.59
N ASN A 12 -14.75 8.58 25.37
CA ASN A 12 -16.01 9.25 25.00
C ASN A 12 -15.82 10.29 23.88
N ALA A 13 -15.23 9.83 22.76
CA ALA A 13 -14.87 10.62 21.58
C ALA A 13 -13.80 11.71 21.81
N ASN A 14 -13.06 11.66 22.92
CA ASN A 14 -11.88 12.49 23.10
C ASN A 14 -10.63 11.79 22.54
N GLU A 15 -9.64 12.57 22.14
CA GLU A 15 -8.35 12.06 21.64
C GLU A 15 -7.51 11.42 22.75
N LEU A 16 -6.77 10.39 22.41
CA LEU A 16 -5.64 9.91 23.20
C LEU A 16 -4.39 10.69 22.80
N ILE A 17 -4.07 11.74 23.53
CA ILE A 17 -2.89 12.58 23.29
C ILE A 17 -1.65 11.83 23.77
N LEU A 18 -0.59 11.78 22.94
CA LEU A 18 0.61 10.97 23.17
C LEU A 18 1.86 11.81 23.48
N ASP A 19 1.83 13.12 23.25
CA ASP A 19 2.95 14.03 23.45
C ASP A 19 2.59 15.31 24.23
N LEU A 20 3.59 16.16 24.49
CA LEU A 20 3.47 17.32 25.38
C LEU A 20 2.77 18.53 24.75
N ASP A 21 2.90 18.71 23.44
CA ASP A 21 2.32 19.83 22.70
C ASP A 21 0.96 19.49 22.08
N ALA A 22 0.49 18.25 22.33
CA ALA A 22 -0.84 17.75 21.97
C ALA A 22 -1.11 17.73 20.44
N ASP A 23 -0.07 17.55 19.63
CA ASP A 23 -0.18 17.45 18.19
C ASP A 23 -0.02 16.01 17.63
N THR A 24 0.29 15.04 18.51
CA THR A 24 0.35 13.61 18.21
C THR A 24 -0.66 12.83 19.03
N SER A 25 -1.61 12.16 18.35
CA SER A 25 -2.73 11.50 19.01
C SER A 25 -3.29 10.32 18.23
N ILE A 26 -4.12 9.53 18.91
CA ILE A 26 -5.05 8.58 18.27
C ILE A 26 -6.47 9.11 18.52
N THR A 27 -7.23 9.32 17.48
CA THR A 27 -8.58 9.88 17.54
C THR A 27 -9.61 9.01 16.79
N ALA A 28 -10.87 9.14 17.15
CA ALA A 28 -12.03 8.54 16.49
C ALA A 28 -13.15 9.58 16.39
N ASP A 29 -12.82 10.76 15.89
CA ASP A 29 -13.74 11.88 15.72
C ASP A 29 -14.74 11.70 14.58
N THR A 30 -14.45 10.76 13.68
CA THR A 30 -15.38 10.28 12.66
C THR A 30 -15.86 8.87 13.06
N ASP A 31 -17.16 8.63 12.99
CA ASP A 31 -17.78 7.35 13.34
C ASP A 31 -17.17 6.19 12.50
N ASP A 32 -16.91 5.06 13.15
CA ASP A 32 -16.28 3.86 12.55
C ASP A 32 -14.88 4.09 11.95
N THR A 33 -14.14 5.13 12.36
CA THR A 33 -12.80 5.46 11.88
C THR A 33 -11.83 5.67 13.04
N ILE A 34 -10.61 5.17 12.90
CA ILE A 34 -9.49 5.51 13.79
C ILE A 34 -8.45 6.26 12.96
N ASP A 35 -8.08 7.45 13.42
CA ASP A 35 -7.05 8.28 12.80
C ASP A 35 -5.81 8.34 13.69
N PHE A 36 -4.63 8.20 13.06
CA PHE A 36 -3.32 8.41 13.69
C PHE A 36 -2.83 9.80 13.27
N ARG A 37 -2.80 10.70 14.22
CA ARG A 37 -2.39 12.08 14.03
C ARG A 37 -0.95 12.27 14.46
N ILE A 38 -0.14 12.93 13.64
CA ILE A 38 1.27 13.24 13.91
C ILE A 38 1.55 14.64 13.43
N GLY A 39 2.11 15.49 14.34
CA GLY A 39 2.42 16.87 14.03
C GLY A 39 1.20 17.70 13.62
N GLY A 40 0.05 17.45 14.26
CA GLY A 40 -1.18 18.19 14.04
C GLY A 40 -2.00 17.80 12.81
N SER A 41 -1.56 16.74 12.06
CA SER A 41 -2.26 16.26 10.88
C SER A 41 -2.55 14.76 10.98
N ASP A 42 -3.69 14.31 10.43
CA ASP A 42 -3.96 12.90 10.27
C ASP A 42 -3.04 12.33 9.18
N GLU A 43 -2.27 11.30 9.50
CA GLU A 43 -1.32 10.67 8.59
C GLU A 43 -1.80 9.31 8.11
N ILE A 44 -2.36 8.50 9.01
CA ILE A 44 -2.87 7.15 8.73
C ILE A 44 -4.30 7.04 9.25
N LYS A 45 -5.14 6.43 8.44
CA LYS A 45 -6.56 6.17 8.75
C LYS A 45 -6.86 4.68 8.69
N MET A 46 -7.59 4.17 9.69
CA MET A 46 -8.10 2.81 9.73
C MET A 46 -9.63 2.83 9.74
N THR A 47 -10.23 2.04 8.86
CA THR A 47 -11.67 1.78 8.80
C THR A 47 -11.94 0.29 8.98
N SER A 48 -13.20 -0.16 8.93
CA SER A 48 -13.56 -1.58 9.01
C SER A 48 -12.98 -2.44 7.87
N THR A 49 -12.53 -1.83 6.76
CA THR A 49 -12.08 -2.54 5.55
C THR A 49 -10.69 -2.15 5.06
N ALA A 50 -10.11 -1.08 5.58
CA ALA A 50 -8.85 -0.56 5.04
C ALA A 50 -7.97 0.14 6.09
N LEU A 51 -6.67 0.03 5.90
CA LEU A 51 -5.64 0.90 6.47
C LEU A 51 -5.09 1.75 5.33
N THR A 52 -5.26 3.06 5.38
CA THR A 52 -4.89 3.97 4.29
C THR A 52 -4.07 5.15 4.80
N PRO A 53 -3.26 5.81 3.95
CA PRO A 53 -2.83 7.18 4.26
C PRO A 53 -4.07 8.09 4.35
N ALA A 54 -3.98 9.17 5.11
CA ALA A 54 -5.09 10.12 5.27
C ALA A 54 -5.37 10.91 3.98
N VAL A 55 -4.35 11.08 3.14
CA VAL A 55 -4.45 11.71 1.81
C VAL A 55 -3.79 10.83 0.75
N ALA A 56 -4.27 10.90 -0.48
CA ALA A 56 -3.68 10.17 -1.60
C ALA A 56 -2.21 10.57 -1.79
N ASP A 57 -1.33 9.57 -2.03
CA ASP A 57 0.12 9.75 -2.17
C ASP A 57 0.80 10.39 -0.93
N GLY A 58 0.16 10.27 0.25
CA GLY A 58 0.61 10.90 1.49
C GLY A 58 1.73 10.16 2.19
N SER A 59 1.49 8.93 2.61
CA SER A 59 2.41 8.17 3.46
C SER A 59 2.95 6.93 2.75
N ALA A 60 4.25 6.71 2.84
CA ALA A 60 4.89 5.50 2.30
C ALA A 60 4.77 4.32 3.28
N LEU A 61 4.71 3.10 2.75
CA LEU A 61 4.86 1.87 3.53
C LEU A 61 6.34 1.49 3.62
N GLY A 62 7.01 1.94 4.67
CA GLY A 62 8.46 1.83 4.85
C GLY A 62 9.25 2.96 4.19
N THR A 63 10.56 2.94 4.38
CA THR A 63 11.52 3.89 3.80
C THR A 63 12.76 3.13 3.32
N ALA A 64 13.66 3.79 2.60
CA ALA A 64 14.93 3.19 2.14
C ALA A 64 15.88 2.76 3.30
N ALA A 65 15.65 3.24 4.50
CA ALA A 65 16.44 2.90 5.69
C ALA A 65 15.68 1.99 6.68
N LEU A 66 14.36 1.83 6.52
CA LEU A 66 13.47 1.07 7.39
C LEU A 66 12.48 0.30 6.52
N GLU A 67 12.97 -0.77 5.92
CA GLU A 67 12.22 -1.64 5.02
C GLU A 67 11.39 -2.66 5.80
N TRP A 68 10.27 -3.09 5.24
CA TRP A 68 9.53 -4.25 5.71
C TRP A 68 10.23 -5.55 5.29
N ALA A 69 10.31 -6.53 6.17
CA ALA A 69 10.94 -7.81 5.87
C ALA A 69 10.15 -8.61 4.83
N ASP A 70 8.83 -8.66 4.97
CA ASP A 70 7.93 -9.48 4.14
C ASP A 70 6.57 -8.81 3.97
N LEU A 71 5.87 -9.15 2.88
CA LEU A 71 4.48 -8.80 2.61
C LEU A 71 3.70 -10.08 2.29
N PHE A 72 2.78 -10.49 3.17
CA PHE A 72 1.92 -11.66 2.97
C PHE A 72 0.55 -11.23 2.45
N LEU A 73 0.21 -11.65 1.25
CA LEU A 73 -1.07 -11.38 0.61
C LEU A 73 -1.83 -12.70 0.39
N ALA A 74 -3.15 -12.62 0.39
CA ALA A 74 -4.03 -13.77 0.18
C ALA A 74 -4.01 -14.27 -1.27
N ASP A 75 -4.61 -15.45 -1.51
CA ASP A 75 -4.91 -15.92 -2.85
C ASP A 75 -5.77 -14.91 -3.63
N ALA A 76 -5.52 -14.76 -4.91
CA ALA A 76 -6.13 -13.78 -5.78
C ALA A 76 -5.89 -12.31 -5.39
N ALA A 77 -4.91 -12.05 -4.51
CA ALA A 77 -4.53 -10.68 -4.17
C ALA A 77 -4.04 -9.91 -5.40
N VAL A 78 -4.29 -8.61 -5.40
CA VAL A 78 -3.93 -7.70 -6.48
C VAL A 78 -3.07 -6.57 -5.92
N ILE A 79 -1.93 -6.31 -6.56
CA ILE A 79 -1.16 -5.09 -6.38
C ILE A 79 -1.55 -4.14 -7.50
N SER A 80 -2.18 -3.01 -7.17
CA SER A 80 -2.65 -2.01 -8.13
C SER A 80 -1.71 -0.81 -8.11
N LEU A 81 -1.31 -0.35 -9.28
CA LEU A 81 -0.36 0.75 -9.47
C LEU A 81 -1.03 1.88 -10.27
N GLY A 82 -0.60 3.10 -10.02
CA GLY A 82 -1.15 4.30 -10.61
C GLY A 82 -2.42 4.84 -9.91
N ALA A 83 -2.75 6.10 -10.13
CA ALA A 83 -3.92 6.75 -9.53
C ALA A 83 -5.24 6.19 -10.09
N ASP A 84 -5.22 5.70 -11.32
CA ASP A 84 -6.34 5.06 -12.04
C ASP A 84 -6.30 3.51 -11.99
N GLN A 85 -5.27 2.93 -11.31
CA GLN A 85 -5.04 1.49 -11.16
C GLN A 85 -5.02 0.74 -12.49
N ASP A 86 -4.49 1.36 -13.54
CA ASP A 86 -4.43 0.80 -14.89
C ASP A 86 -3.41 -0.35 -15.04
N VAL A 87 -2.42 -0.44 -14.15
CA VAL A 87 -1.47 -1.55 -14.07
C VAL A 87 -1.71 -2.37 -12.81
N THR A 88 -1.98 -3.66 -12.99
CA THR A 88 -2.16 -4.58 -11.86
C THR A 88 -1.31 -5.83 -11.98
N LEU A 89 -0.81 -6.31 -10.83
CA LEU A 89 -0.13 -7.59 -10.67
C LEU A 89 -1.01 -8.48 -9.79
N THR A 90 -1.58 -9.52 -10.37
CA THR A 90 -2.55 -10.41 -9.70
C THR A 90 -1.94 -11.77 -9.42
N HIS A 91 -2.10 -12.28 -8.19
CA HIS A 91 -1.79 -13.67 -7.87
C HIS A 91 -2.83 -14.61 -8.52
N VAL A 92 -2.38 -15.52 -9.38
CA VAL A 92 -3.21 -16.59 -9.94
C VAL A 92 -2.87 -17.89 -9.22
N HIS A 93 -3.84 -18.43 -8.47
CA HIS A 93 -3.65 -19.59 -7.60
C HIS A 93 -3.02 -20.79 -8.33
N ASN A 94 -1.89 -21.30 -7.82
CA ASN A 94 -1.10 -22.39 -8.38
C ASN A 94 -0.55 -22.17 -9.81
N GLU A 95 -0.66 -20.97 -10.37
CA GLU A 95 -0.17 -20.67 -11.73
C GLU A 95 0.96 -19.65 -11.72
N GLY A 96 0.77 -18.47 -11.08
CA GLY A 96 1.81 -17.44 -11.04
C GLY A 96 1.29 -16.02 -10.81
N LEU A 97 1.99 -15.06 -11.39
CA LEU A 97 1.63 -13.65 -11.38
C LEU A 97 1.16 -13.21 -12.76
N LEU A 98 -0.03 -12.62 -12.81
CA LEU A 98 -0.62 -12.05 -14.02
C LEU A 98 -0.44 -10.53 -14.02
N LEU A 99 0.30 -10.02 -15.00
CA LEU A 99 0.28 -8.61 -15.37
C LEU A 99 -0.92 -8.39 -16.31
N ASN A 100 -1.80 -7.44 -15.95
CA ASN A 100 -3.09 -7.29 -16.62
C ASN A 100 -2.99 -6.82 -18.08
N SER A 101 -4.01 -7.20 -18.87
CA SER A 101 -4.18 -6.76 -20.26
C SER A 101 -2.91 -6.92 -21.10
N THR A 102 -2.55 -5.88 -21.87
CA THR A 102 -1.35 -5.81 -22.70
C THR A 102 -0.26 -4.94 -22.06
N MET A 103 -0.25 -4.85 -20.72
CA MET A 103 0.81 -4.14 -20.02
C MET A 103 2.16 -4.80 -20.22
N LYS A 104 3.20 -4.00 -20.18
CA LYS A 104 4.58 -4.44 -20.38
C LYS A 104 5.31 -4.60 -19.07
N LEU A 105 6.22 -5.56 -19.00
CA LEU A 105 7.34 -5.52 -18.08
C LEU A 105 8.51 -4.85 -18.82
N GLU A 106 8.81 -3.60 -18.49
CA GLU A 106 9.83 -2.79 -19.15
C GLU A 106 11.15 -2.84 -18.38
N PHE A 107 12.27 -2.80 -19.10
CA PHE A 107 13.62 -2.79 -18.55
C PHE A 107 14.36 -1.59 -19.10
N ASN A 108 14.94 -0.76 -18.23
CA ASN A 108 15.71 0.43 -18.55
C ASN A 108 14.90 1.55 -19.27
N ASP A 109 14.21 1.25 -20.37
CA ASP A 109 13.30 2.15 -21.07
C ASP A 109 12.19 1.40 -21.82
N ALA A 110 11.25 2.12 -22.43
CA ALA A 110 10.06 1.57 -23.08
C ALA A 110 10.35 0.73 -24.35
N SER A 111 11.58 0.75 -24.85
CA SER A 111 11.97 -0.07 -26.03
C SER A 111 12.38 -1.49 -25.65
N GLN A 112 12.68 -1.73 -24.37
CA GLN A 112 13.13 -3.02 -23.84
C GLN A 112 12.02 -3.60 -22.96
N PHE A 113 11.33 -4.63 -23.42
CA PHE A 113 10.16 -5.14 -22.70
C PHE A 113 9.85 -6.63 -22.99
N ILE A 114 9.05 -7.19 -22.08
CA ILE A 114 8.29 -8.43 -22.30
C ILE A 114 6.81 -8.09 -22.18
N GLN A 115 5.98 -8.57 -23.12
CA GLN A 115 4.56 -8.23 -23.20
C GLN A 115 3.74 -9.36 -23.85
N GLY A 116 2.60 -9.68 -23.25
CA GLY A 116 1.55 -10.41 -23.94
C GLY A 116 0.78 -9.46 -24.85
N SER A 117 1.20 -9.29 -26.11
CA SER A 117 0.59 -8.33 -27.04
C SER A 117 -0.78 -8.77 -27.56
N SER A 118 -1.11 -10.05 -27.42
CA SER A 118 -2.44 -10.63 -27.68
C SER A 118 -2.59 -11.95 -26.91
N ALA A 119 -3.75 -12.58 -26.99
CA ALA A 119 -4.01 -13.88 -26.35
C ALA A 119 -3.07 -15.01 -26.82
N THR A 120 -2.38 -14.86 -27.94
CA THR A 120 -1.54 -15.89 -28.56
C THR A 120 -0.10 -15.45 -28.84
N VAL A 121 0.25 -14.20 -28.51
CA VAL A 121 1.57 -13.63 -28.84
C VAL A 121 2.25 -13.10 -27.60
N LEU A 122 3.43 -13.64 -27.29
CA LEU A 122 4.39 -13.06 -26.35
C LEU A 122 5.44 -12.30 -27.16
N SER A 123 5.53 -10.98 -26.94
CA SER A 123 6.52 -10.10 -27.56
C SER A 123 7.68 -9.83 -26.61
N ILE A 124 8.89 -9.94 -27.12
CA ILE A 124 10.12 -9.49 -26.46
C ILE A 124 10.72 -8.40 -27.35
N GLY A 125 10.89 -7.20 -26.84
CA GLY A 125 11.37 -6.04 -27.59
C GLY A 125 12.71 -5.52 -27.06
N ALA A 126 13.57 -5.08 -27.99
CA ALA A 126 14.76 -4.29 -27.74
C ALA A 126 15.02 -3.39 -28.95
N THR A 127 15.74 -2.26 -28.76
CA THR A 127 16.07 -1.34 -29.85
C THR A 127 17.09 -1.95 -30.81
N ASP A 128 18.14 -2.59 -30.28
CA ASP A 128 19.27 -3.08 -31.07
C ASP A 128 19.34 -4.60 -31.12
N GLU A 129 19.43 -5.27 -29.96
CA GLU A 129 19.71 -6.71 -29.91
C GLU A 129 18.90 -7.39 -28.78
N ILE A 130 18.43 -8.61 -29.04
CA ILE A 130 17.95 -9.55 -28.03
C ILE A 130 18.97 -10.69 -27.98
N ASP A 131 19.78 -10.75 -26.94
CA ASP A 131 20.77 -11.79 -26.72
C ASP A 131 20.12 -12.97 -25.94
N LEU A 132 20.09 -14.13 -26.58
CA LEU A 132 19.54 -15.38 -26.05
C LEU A 132 20.68 -16.39 -25.83
N THR A 133 21.59 -16.11 -24.90
CA THR A 133 22.74 -16.98 -24.54
C THR A 133 22.38 -18.10 -23.59
#